data_c7150d317e0a1e38150ec496994aea3e
#
_entry.id   c7150d317e0a1e38150ec496994aea3e
#
_cell.length_a   1.000
_cell.length_b   1.000
_cell.length_c   1.000
_cell.angle_alpha   90.00
_cell.angle_beta   90.00
_cell.angle_gamma   90.00
#
_symmetry.space_group_name_H-M   'P 1'
#
loop_
_entity.id
_entity.type
_entity.pdbx_description
1 polymer ?
#
loop_
_entity_poly.entity_id
_entity_poly.type
_entity_poly.pdbx_seq_one_letter_code
_entity_poly.pdbx_strand_id
1 'polypeptide(L)'
;MNELHNSRDIAVFYFITDLLGKRVVNEGMGLIGRLSDLEARFDGTYPEINNLIVARSFGRPPLKVPFALVKSLAGKAILISFQTESELTEIQGEDTGVLIKEMILDKRIIDTEEYEVEVVYDVHLLHTGGKMYVVHVDVSHAGMLRRLNLKWLASLIYRESAREQLLPWKYVQSLPTDIDRFKGDVRLKIQKERIAEIHPTDLADILEELSGTERIAVFDTLDTKTAADTLEETEPRVQRQLVANVRRERIAEILNTMAPAQVADLLQILPWSEAEGLKPYLSPDTVLRVNELLSQHEINLQSLATMKYLALPETASVNDAIARFREKSHRYDVVMYLYVITESGTLVGVVDIRELIQAEPNQTLGEIMIRQLVTLSPEDSLASAVEEFEQYGFVALPIVKMDRTIIGVVRHKDLFVVHGQTP
;
A
#
# COMPACT_ATOMS: atom_id res chain seq x y z
N MET A 1 41.16 -23.65 53.03
CA MET A 1 40.47 -24.46 52.03
C MET A 1 39.23 -23.67 51.60
N ASN A 2 39.42 -22.89 50.58
CA ASN A 2 38.35 -22.05 50.01
C ASN A 2 37.72 -22.82 48.87
N GLU A 3 36.49 -23.24 49.02
CA GLU A 3 35.67 -23.69 47.92
C GLU A 3 35.22 -22.48 47.10
N LEU A 4 35.87 -22.28 45.98
CA LEU A 4 35.40 -21.42 44.90
C LEU A 4 34.15 -22.09 44.36
N HIS A 5 32.96 -21.61 44.76
CA HIS A 5 31.70 -21.91 44.08
C HIS A 5 31.77 -21.25 42.70
N ASN A 6 32.11 -22.05 41.75
CA ASN A 6 32.01 -21.74 40.32
C ASN A 6 30.50 -21.67 39.97
N SER A 7 29.90 -20.49 40.17
CA SER A 7 28.53 -20.24 39.68
C SER A 7 28.57 -20.34 38.17
N ARG A 8 28.27 -21.52 37.63
CA ARG A 8 27.94 -21.65 36.21
C ARG A 8 26.79 -20.68 35.95
N ASP A 9 27.00 -19.69 35.10
CA ASP A 9 25.97 -18.78 34.61
C ASP A 9 24.86 -19.61 33.99
N ILE A 10 23.78 -19.81 34.73
CA ILE A 10 22.63 -20.56 34.29
C ILE A 10 21.87 -19.63 33.33
N ALA A 11 21.86 -19.98 32.06
CA ALA A 11 21.04 -19.30 31.07
C ALA A 11 19.55 -19.62 31.34
N VAL A 12 18.74 -18.58 31.56
CA VAL A 12 17.31 -18.68 31.85
C VAL A 12 16.54 -17.90 30.81
N PHE A 13 15.55 -18.56 30.22
CA PHE A 13 14.69 -17.94 29.22
C PHE A 13 13.39 -17.44 29.85
N TYR A 14 12.90 -16.31 29.36
CA TYR A 14 11.63 -15.71 29.76
C TYR A 14 10.87 -15.25 28.51
N PHE A 15 9.56 -15.32 28.57
CA PHE A 15 8.72 -14.57 27.65
C PHE A 15 8.40 -13.20 28.26
N ILE A 16 8.40 -12.14 27.43
CA ILE A 16 8.12 -10.79 27.93
C ILE A 16 6.71 -10.72 28.56
N THR A 17 5.72 -11.41 28.00
CA THR A 17 4.36 -11.48 28.56
C THR A 17 4.32 -12.10 29.95
N ASP A 18 5.23 -13.00 30.31
CA ASP A 18 5.34 -13.56 31.65
C ASP A 18 5.94 -12.58 32.67
N LEU A 19 6.61 -11.53 32.20
CA LEU A 19 7.22 -10.48 33.03
C LEU A 19 6.31 -9.27 33.17
N LEU A 20 5.62 -8.88 32.10
CA LEU A 20 4.73 -7.72 32.08
C LEU A 20 3.64 -7.81 33.15
N GLY A 21 3.39 -6.68 33.85
CA GLY A 21 2.41 -6.61 34.91
C GLY A 21 2.87 -7.16 36.27
N LYS A 22 4.03 -7.88 36.35
CA LYS A 22 4.58 -8.32 37.62
C LYS A 22 4.84 -7.12 38.54
N ARG A 23 4.68 -7.35 39.84
CA ARG A 23 5.02 -6.36 40.86
C ARG A 23 6.54 -6.20 40.92
N VAL A 24 7.02 -4.97 40.97
CA VAL A 24 8.44 -4.65 41.20
C VAL A 24 8.58 -4.22 42.65
N VAL A 25 9.44 -4.93 43.39
CA VAL A 25 9.57 -4.79 44.83
C VAL A 25 11.05 -4.58 45.20
N ASN A 26 11.35 -3.57 46.02
CA ASN A 26 12.67 -3.39 46.60
C ASN A 26 12.73 -4.10 47.98
N GLU A 27 13.84 -4.79 48.25
CA GLU A 27 14.03 -5.53 49.49
C GLU A 27 13.87 -4.68 50.75
N GLY A 28 14.18 -3.38 50.70
CA GLY A 28 14.11 -2.47 51.85
C GLY A 28 12.89 -1.54 51.88
N MET A 29 12.23 -1.26 50.75
CA MET A 29 11.20 -0.23 50.63
C MET A 29 9.81 -0.75 50.20
N GLY A 30 9.68 -2.04 49.91
CA GLY A 30 8.42 -2.65 49.50
C GLY A 30 8.07 -2.44 48.04
N LEU A 31 6.77 -2.28 47.75
CA LEU A 31 6.26 -2.18 46.39
C LEU A 31 6.61 -0.85 45.74
N ILE A 32 7.31 -0.91 44.63
CA ILE A 32 7.65 0.25 43.79
C ILE A 32 6.58 0.50 42.70
N GLY A 33 6.12 -0.56 42.06
CA GLY A 33 5.14 -0.48 40.99
C GLY A 33 4.92 -1.80 40.25
N ARG A 34 4.54 -1.72 38.97
CA ARG A 34 4.40 -2.88 38.08
C ARG A 34 5.23 -2.69 36.83
N LEU A 35 5.85 -3.77 36.34
CA LEU A 35 6.55 -3.74 35.04
C LEU A 35 5.58 -3.42 33.94
N SER A 36 5.80 -2.32 33.21
CA SER A 36 4.99 -1.90 32.07
C SER A 36 5.67 -2.18 30.74
N ASP A 37 7.00 -2.07 30.67
CA ASP A 37 7.80 -2.33 29.48
C ASP A 37 9.27 -2.63 29.84
N LEU A 38 10.06 -3.01 28.83
CA LEU A 38 11.51 -3.17 28.90
C LEU A 38 12.16 -2.25 27.87
N GLU A 39 13.16 -1.49 28.30
CA GLU A 39 13.96 -0.66 27.40
C GLU A 39 15.21 -1.41 26.96
N ALA A 40 15.42 -1.49 25.65
CA ALA A 40 16.57 -2.16 25.06
C ALA A 40 17.51 -1.18 24.34
N ARG A 41 18.78 -1.58 24.25
CA ARG A 41 19.82 -0.96 23.45
C ARG A 41 20.25 -1.91 22.33
N PHE A 42 20.40 -1.36 21.14
CA PHE A 42 20.64 -2.12 19.90
C PHE A 42 22.08 -1.92 19.38
N ASP A 43 23.07 -2.08 20.25
CA ASP A 43 24.49 -1.86 19.90
C ASP A 43 25.19 -3.14 19.41
N GLY A 44 24.55 -4.29 19.51
CA GLY A 44 25.11 -5.58 19.15
C GLY A 44 24.15 -6.43 18.31
N THR A 45 24.55 -7.67 18.02
CA THR A 45 23.73 -8.64 17.27
C THR A 45 22.37 -8.90 17.95
N TYR A 46 22.34 -8.90 19.26
CA TYR A 46 21.14 -9.08 20.08
C TYR A 46 20.90 -7.84 20.95
N PRO A 47 19.68 -7.28 20.97
CA PRO A 47 19.37 -6.16 21.85
C PRO A 47 19.55 -6.51 23.32
N GLU A 48 20.27 -5.67 24.07
CA GLU A 48 20.48 -5.80 25.50
C GLU A 48 19.45 -4.96 26.27
N ILE A 49 18.74 -5.57 27.21
CA ILE A 49 17.81 -4.85 28.08
C ILE A 49 18.59 -4.05 29.11
N ASN A 50 18.45 -2.73 29.04
CA ASN A 50 19.17 -1.80 29.94
C ASN A 50 18.34 -1.42 31.15
N ASN A 51 17.02 -1.21 30.95
CA ASN A 51 16.14 -0.72 31.99
C ASN A 51 14.80 -1.44 31.99
N LEU A 52 14.19 -1.52 33.15
CA LEU A 52 12.78 -1.84 33.31
C LEU A 52 12.00 -0.53 33.42
N ILE A 53 10.88 -0.48 32.75
CA ILE A 53 9.93 0.63 32.85
C ILE A 53 8.84 0.21 33.83
N VAL A 54 8.75 0.93 34.95
CA VAL A 54 7.86 0.58 36.05
C VAL A 54 6.76 1.60 36.18
N ALA A 55 5.53 1.18 35.90
CA ALA A 55 4.34 2.00 36.11
C ALA A 55 4.00 2.10 37.60
N ARG A 56 3.73 3.33 38.08
CA ARG A 56 3.34 3.62 39.46
C ARG A 56 1.85 3.93 39.60
N SER A 57 1.31 3.70 40.78
CA SER A 57 -0.09 4.03 41.07
C SER A 57 -0.33 5.55 41.20
N PHE A 58 -1.59 5.97 41.10
CA PHE A 58 -2.04 7.36 41.33
C PHE A 58 -1.48 8.41 40.36
N GLY A 59 -1.28 8.09 39.09
CA GLY A 59 -0.88 9.07 38.06
C GLY A 59 0.56 9.60 38.22
N ARG A 60 1.38 8.96 39.03
CA ARG A 60 2.79 9.30 39.12
C ARG A 60 3.54 8.90 37.86
N PRO A 61 4.54 9.68 37.41
CA PRO A 61 5.38 9.35 36.27
C PRO A 61 5.98 7.96 36.39
N PRO A 62 6.14 7.19 35.29
CA PRO A 62 6.81 5.90 35.31
C PRO A 62 8.27 6.06 35.75
N LEU A 63 8.83 4.99 36.31
CA LEU A 63 10.24 4.94 36.68
C LEU A 63 11.03 4.10 35.68
N LYS A 64 12.20 4.59 35.34
CA LYS A 64 13.25 3.85 34.65
C LYS A 64 14.18 3.25 35.72
N VAL A 65 14.20 1.92 35.77
CA VAL A 65 14.99 1.14 36.74
C VAL A 65 16.09 0.41 35.99
N PRO A 66 17.38 0.70 36.21
CA PRO A 66 18.48 0.01 35.56
C PRO A 66 18.42 -1.50 35.80
N PHE A 67 18.60 -2.30 34.72
CA PHE A 67 18.55 -3.77 34.81
C PHE A 67 19.59 -4.33 35.78
N ALA A 68 20.73 -3.65 35.96
CA ALA A 68 21.76 -4.00 36.90
C ALA A 68 21.29 -4.09 38.37
N LEU A 69 20.18 -3.40 38.72
CA LEU A 69 19.58 -3.43 40.04
C LEU A 69 18.67 -4.65 40.26
N VAL A 70 18.40 -5.45 39.24
CA VAL A 70 17.55 -6.62 39.31
C VAL A 70 18.27 -7.76 40.00
N LYS A 71 17.68 -8.28 41.08
CA LYS A 71 18.20 -9.43 41.86
C LYS A 71 17.53 -10.74 41.45
N SER A 72 16.24 -10.69 41.14
CA SER A 72 15.49 -11.87 40.72
C SER A 72 14.29 -11.52 39.87
N LEU A 73 14.09 -12.28 38.82
CA LEU A 73 12.90 -12.25 37.94
C LEU A 73 11.95 -13.43 38.21
N ALA A 74 12.38 -14.36 39.06
CA ALA A 74 11.61 -15.55 39.38
C ALA A 74 10.41 -15.23 40.29
N GLY A 75 9.36 -16.09 40.20
CA GLY A 75 8.19 -15.96 41.05
C GLY A 75 7.20 -14.87 40.65
N LYS A 76 6.39 -14.40 41.61
CA LYS A 76 5.25 -13.49 41.40
C LYS A 76 5.65 -12.01 41.37
N ALA A 77 6.89 -11.69 41.73
CA ALA A 77 7.40 -10.32 41.73
C ALA A 77 8.84 -10.28 41.21
N ILE A 78 9.22 -9.16 40.65
CA ILE A 78 10.58 -8.82 40.26
C ILE A 78 11.22 -8.15 41.50
N LEU A 79 12.31 -8.73 41.98
CA LEU A 79 13.05 -8.19 43.10
C LEU A 79 14.17 -7.31 42.59
N ILE A 80 14.22 -6.07 43.10
CA ILE A 80 15.30 -5.11 42.84
C ILE A 80 15.95 -4.70 44.14
N SER A 81 17.18 -4.21 44.05
CA SER A 81 17.91 -3.70 45.23
C SER A 81 18.61 -2.41 44.86
N PHE A 82 18.23 -1.32 45.49
CA PHE A 82 18.88 -0.01 45.44
C PHE A 82 18.94 0.61 46.84
N GLN A 83 19.88 1.52 47.05
CA GLN A 83 20.08 2.15 48.34
C GLN A 83 19.42 3.52 48.44
N THR A 84 19.39 4.24 47.34
CA THR A 84 18.83 5.61 47.27
C THR A 84 17.90 5.75 46.06
N GLU A 85 16.82 6.54 46.22
CA GLU A 85 15.89 6.83 45.13
C GLU A 85 16.57 7.56 43.93
N SER A 86 17.74 8.17 44.15
CA SER A 86 18.53 8.80 43.09
C SER A 86 19.10 7.82 42.05
N GLU A 87 19.08 6.52 42.31
CA GLU A 87 19.45 5.46 41.39
C GLU A 87 18.33 5.18 40.35
N LEU A 88 17.15 5.73 40.57
CA LEU A 88 15.97 5.60 39.71
C LEU A 88 15.72 6.94 39.02
N THR A 89 15.31 6.87 37.74
CA THR A 89 15.00 8.07 36.96
C THR A 89 13.50 8.13 36.68
N GLU A 90 12.86 9.25 36.98
CA GLU A 90 11.49 9.50 36.53
C GLU A 90 11.48 9.83 35.04
N ILE A 91 10.61 9.17 34.30
CA ILE A 91 10.42 9.46 32.85
C ILE A 91 9.57 10.71 32.74
N GLN A 92 10.17 11.80 32.25
CA GLN A 92 9.51 13.06 31.92
C GLN A 92 9.61 13.31 30.43
N GLY A 93 8.48 13.17 29.74
CA GLY A 93 8.41 13.40 28.28
C GLY A 93 8.88 12.21 27.43
N GLU A 94 9.37 12.51 26.21
CA GLU A 94 9.70 11.53 25.16
C GLU A 94 11.09 10.88 25.27
N ASP A 95 11.78 11.01 26.40
CA ASP A 95 13.14 10.48 26.59
C ASP A 95 13.11 8.98 26.98
N THR A 96 12.51 8.17 26.12
CA THR A 96 12.57 6.71 26.25
C THR A 96 13.38 6.15 25.09
N GLY A 97 14.32 5.23 25.40
CA GLY A 97 14.96 4.40 24.40
C GLY A 97 13.96 3.45 23.73
N VAL A 98 14.43 2.41 23.06
CA VAL A 98 13.55 1.46 22.37
C VAL A 98 12.80 0.59 23.38
N LEU A 99 11.48 0.76 23.45
CA LEU A 99 10.57 0.02 24.30
C LEU A 99 10.11 -1.26 23.59
N ILE A 100 10.40 -2.43 24.16
CA ILE A 100 10.17 -3.72 23.51
C ILE A 100 8.67 -3.99 23.33
N LYS A 101 7.85 -3.74 24.36
CA LYS A 101 6.41 -3.94 24.24
C LYS A 101 5.79 -2.99 23.21
N GLU A 102 6.09 -1.71 23.30
CA GLU A 102 5.48 -0.69 22.43
C GLU A 102 5.88 -0.86 20.97
N MET A 103 7.14 -1.27 20.71
CA MET A 103 7.73 -1.23 19.37
C MET A 103 7.76 -2.60 18.66
N ILE A 104 7.60 -3.70 19.38
CA ILE A 104 7.76 -5.05 18.83
C ILE A 104 6.52 -5.90 19.03
N LEU A 105 5.91 -5.91 20.21
CA LEU A 105 4.70 -6.69 20.43
C LEU A 105 3.53 -6.16 19.61
N ASP A 106 2.78 -7.06 18.98
CA ASP A 106 1.67 -6.81 18.06
C ASP A 106 2.05 -6.00 16.82
N LYS A 107 3.34 -5.87 16.55
CA LYS A 107 3.83 -5.24 15.33
C LYS A 107 4.09 -6.29 14.28
N ARG A 108 3.96 -5.88 13.03
CA ARG A 108 4.41 -6.66 11.89
C ARG A 108 5.91 -6.46 11.72
N ILE A 109 6.57 -7.52 11.37
CA ILE A 109 8.02 -7.56 11.09
C ILE A 109 8.22 -8.26 9.75
N ILE A 110 9.39 -8.05 9.15
CA ILE A 110 9.84 -8.83 8.01
C ILE A 110 10.80 -9.90 8.54
N ASP A 111 10.49 -11.16 8.23
CA ASP A 111 11.46 -12.26 8.34
C ASP A 111 12.39 -12.20 7.13
N THR A 112 13.66 -11.90 7.37
CA THR A 112 14.67 -11.80 6.30
C THR A 112 15.29 -13.17 5.93
N GLU A 113 14.86 -14.28 6.54
CA GLU A 113 15.25 -15.64 6.18
C GLU A 113 14.21 -16.28 5.23
N GLU A 114 12.93 -16.15 5.55
CA GLU A 114 11.82 -16.70 4.76
C GLU A 114 11.13 -15.65 3.87
N TYR A 115 11.50 -14.37 3.98
CA TYR A 115 10.95 -13.23 3.24
C TYR A 115 9.45 -13.03 3.41
N GLU A 116 8.94 -13.36 4.59
CA GLU A 116 7.52 -13.24 4.94
C GLU A 116 7.28 -12.11 5.94
N VAL A 117 6.03 -11.62 5.96
CA VAL A 117 5.60 -10.59 6.92
C VAL A 117 4.85 -11.26 8.06
N GLU A 118 5.43 -11.22 9.26
CA GLU A 118 4.92 -11.89 10.44
C GLU A 118 4.45 -10.93 11.53
N VAL A 119 3.51 -11.36 12.36
CA VAL A 119 3.03 -10.61 13.54
C VAL A 119 3.70 -11.16 14.79
N VAL A 120 4.37 -10.28 15.55
CA VAL A 120 5.00 -10.67 16.82
C VAL A 120 3.97 -10.74 17.93
N TYR A 121 3.74 -11.95 18.44
CA TYR A 121 2.81 -12.18 19.55
C TYR A 121 3.51 -12.20 20.92
N ASP A 122 4.81 -12.58 20.99
CA ASP A 122 5.61 -12.54 22.22
C ASP A 122 7.08 -12.33 21.90
N VAL A 123 7.88 -12.00 22.91
CA VAL A 123 9.34 -11.81 22.78
C VAL A 123 10.05 -12.74 23.75
N HIS A 124 11.01 -13.52 23.24
CA HIS A 124 11.78 -14.47 24.00
C HIS A 124 13.11 -13.84 24.43
N LEU A 125 13.31 -13.79 25.72
CA LEU A 125 14.41 -13.12 26.39
C LEU A 125 15.35 -14.15 27.02
N LEU A 126 16.65 -13.93 26.89
CA LEU A 126 17.70 -14.74 27.53
C LEU A 126 18.35 -13.93 28.66
N HIS A 127 18.25 -14.43 29.87
CA HIS A 127 19.01 -13.89 31.03
C HIS A 127 20.25 -14.76 31.28
N THR A 128 21.43 -14.17 31.18
CA THR A 128 22.71 -14.82 31.38
C THR A 128 23.77 -13.79 31.79
N GLY A 129 24.71 -14.15 32.64
CA GLY A 129 25.78 -13.24 33.07
C GLY A 129 25.31 -11.93 33.72
N GLY A 130 24.13 -11.92 34.38
CA GLY A 130 23.56 -10.70 34.95
C GLY A 130 22.98 -9.72 33.91
N LYS A 131 22.92 -10.11 32.66
CA LYS A 131 22.39 -9.33 31.55
C LYS A 131 21.20 -10.05 30.91
N MET A 132 20.33 -9.29 30.25
CA MET A 132 19.18 -9.82 29.52
C MET A 132 19.21 -9.37 28.07
N TYR A 133 18.95 -10.31 27.15
CA TYR A 133 18.99 -10.09 25.71
C TYR A 133 17.69 -10.52 25.06
N VAL A 134 17.26 -9.81 24.03
CA VAL A 134 16.22 -10.26 23.12
C VAL A 134 16.85 -11.24 22.14
N VAL A 135 16.41 -12.51 22.13
CA VAL A 135 17.03 -13.56 21.29
C VAL A 135 16.12 -14.08 20.20
N HIS A 136 14.82 -14.13 20.43
CA HIS A 136 13.82 -14.52 19.44
C HIS A 136 12.55 -13.69 19.59
N VAL A 137 11.75 -13.66 18.55
CA VAL A 137 10.33 -13.27 18.58
C VAL A 137 9.46 -14.48 18.34
N ASP A 138 8.31 -14.55 18.98
CA ASP A 138 7.34 -15.63 18.81
C ASP A 138 6.21 -15.14 17.90
N VAL A 139 6.14 -15.70 16.69
CA VAL A 139 5.12 -15.41 15.67
C VAL A 139 4.03 -16.49 15.65
N SER A 140 4.10 -17.48 16.55
CA SER A 140 3.15 -18.58 16.61
C SER A 140 1.80 -18.19 17.21
N HIS A 141 0.75 -18.89 16.79
CA HIS A 141 -0.56 -18.78 17.43
C HIS A 141 -0.56 -19.17 18.92
N ALA A 142 0.42 -19.96 19.36
CA ALA A 142 0.61 -20.29 20.77
C ALA A 142 1.06 -19.05 21.56
N GLY A 143 1.92 -18.20 20.99
CA GLY A 143 2.30 -16.89 21.54
C GLY A 143 1.07 -15.98 21.72
N MET A 144 0.18 -15.93 20.74
CA MET A 144 -1.07 -15.18 20.82
C MET A 144 -1.96 -15.65 22.00
N LEU A 145 -2.14 -16.97 22.16
CA LEU A 145 -2.93 -17.54 23.27
C LEU A 145 -2.27 -17.30 24.63
N ARG A 146 -0.93 -17.32 24.71
CA ARG A 146 -0.17 -16.98 25.91
C ARG A 146 -0.46 -15.55 26.33
N ARG A 147 -0.45 -14.63 25.39
CA ARG A 147 -0.72 -13.22 25.63
C ARG A 147 -2.15 -12.94 26.12
N LEU A 148 -3.14 -13.65 25.57
CA LEU A 148 -4.53 -13.56 26.00
C LEU A 148 -4.79 -14.28 27.34
N ASN A 149 -3.75 -14.75 28.01
CA ASN A 149 -3.84 -15.53 29.25
C ASN A 149 -4.67 -16.84 29.14
N LEU A 150 -4.75 -17.39 27.91
CA LEU A 150 -5.48 -18.61 27.55
C LEU A 150 -4.57 -19.81 27.37
N LYS A 151 -3.48 -19.89 28.15
CA LYS A 151 -2.49 -21.00 28.09
C LYS A 151 -3.12 -22.38 28.17
N TRP A 152 -4.20 -22.52 28.96
CA TRP A 152 -4.95 -23.77 29.08
C TRP A 152 -5.64 -24.21 27.77
N LEU A 153 -6.06 -23.27 26.93
CA LEU A 153 -6.68 -23.55 25.64
C LEU A 153 -5.65 -24.02 24.63
N ALA A 154 -4.43 -23.48 24.67
CA ALA A 154 -3.33 -23.91 23.83
C ALA A 154 -3.01 -25.40 24.03
N SER A 155 -3.00 -25.87 25.28
CA SER A 155 -2.76 -27.30 25.60
C SER A 155 -3.90 -28.23 25.15
N LEU A 156 -5.11 -27.70 24.98
CA LEU A 156 -6.29 -28.48 24.57
C LEU A 156 -6.40 -28.59 23.03
N ILE A 157 -6.09 -27.50 22.32
CA ILE A 157 -6.26 -27.39 20.86
C ILE A 157 -5.04 -27.96 20.11
N TYR A 158 -3.84 -27.74 20.63
CA TYR A 158 -2.60 -28.04 19.95
C TYR A 158 -1.82 -29.18 20.65
N ARG A 159 -2.39 -30.39 20.68
CA ARG A 159 -1.83 -31.54 21.40
C ARG A 159 -0.45 -32.03 20.90
N GLU A 160 -0.02 -31.66 19.65
CA GLU A 160 1.29 -31.98 19.08
C GLU A 160 1.86 -30.98 18.05
N SER A 161 1.11 -29.99 17.60
CA SER A 161 1.51 -29.10 16.48
C SER A 161 1.77 -27.63 16.84
N ALA A 162 1.63 -27.24 18.09
CA ALA A 162 2.06 -25.90 18.50
C ALA A 162 3.57 -25.92 18.77
N ARG A 163 4.36 -26.15 17.73
CA ARG A 163 5.77 -25.80 17.80
C ARG A 163 5.80 -24.27 17.90
N GLU A 164 6.47 -23.78 18.96
CA GLU A 164 6.81 -22.37 19.06
C GLU A 164 7.58 -22.02 17.78
N GLN A 165 7.03 -21.13 16.96
CA GLN A 165 7.74 -20.55 15.83
C GLN A 165 8.54 -19.37 16.40
N LEU A 166 9.72 -19.69 16.88
CA LEU A 166 10.65 -18.73 17.42
C LEU A 166 11.59 -18.25 16.33
N LEU A 167 11.30 -17.08 15.76
CA LEU A 167 12.15 -16.44 14.79
C LEU A 167 13.36 -15.80 15.50
N PRO A 168 14.60 -16.22 15.16
CA PRO A 168 15.80 -15.63 15.76
C PRO A 168 15.88 -14.13 15.47
N TRP A 169 16.22 -13.32 16.48
CA TRP A 169 16.32 -11.86 16.37
C TRP A 169 17.16 -11.38 15.18
N LYS A 170 18.19 -12.12 14.81
CA LYS A 170 19.06 -11.77 13.68
C LYS A 170 18.35 -11.68 12.33
N TYR A 171 17.19 -12.34 12.20
CA TYR A 171 16.36 -12.33 10.96
C TYR A 171 15.19 -11.35 11.06
N VAL A 172 14.98 -10.73 12.22
CA VAL A 172 13.88 -9.80 12.45
C VAL A 172 14.23 -8.42 11.92
N GLN A 173 13.41 -7.92 10.98
CA GLN A 173 13.43 -6.54 10.52
C GLN A 173 12.11 -5.86 10.87
N SER A 174 12.16 -4.87 11.76
CA SER A 174 10.97 -4.08 12.10
C SER A 174 10.58 -3.15 10.96
N LEU A 175 9.27 -3.00 10.74
CA LEU A 175 8.74 -2.07 9.74
C LEU A 175 8.91 -0.60 10.19
N PRO A 176 9.18 0.33 9.27
CA PRO A 176 9.40 1.74 9.59
C PRO A 176 8.09 2.52 9.83
N THR A 177 7.06 1.91 10.41
CA THR A 177 5.73 2.48 10.62
C THR A 177 5.64 3.62 11.63
N ASP A 178 6.66 3.81 12.47
CA ASP A 178 6.71 4.88 13.48
C ASP A 178 7.96 5.78 13.32
N ILE A 179 8.31 6.10 12.07
CA ILE A 179 9.54 6.88 11.73
C ILE A 179 9.61 8.23 12.43
N ASP A 180 8.47 8.87 12.70
CA ASP A 180 8.43 10.19 13.37
C ASP A 180 8.90 10.17 14.84
N ARG A 181 8.99 8.99 15.48
CA ARG A 181 9.46 8.84 16.86
C ARG A 181 10.93 8.49 17.00
N PHE A 182 11.60 8.11 15.90
CA PHE A 182 13.02 7.75 15.91
C PHE A 182 13.92 8.96 15.61
N LYS A 183 14.25 9.75 16.63
CA LYS A 183 15.35 10.72 16.56
C LYS A 183 16.69 10.00 16.70
N GLY A 184 17.28 9.54 15.59
CA GLY A 184 18.63 8.98 15.61
C GLY A 184 19.06 8.38 14.26
N ASP A 185 19.91 9.10 13.50
CA ASP A 185 20.40 8.74 12.16
C ASP A 185 21.06 7.35 12.03
N VAL A 186 21.60 6.81 13.11
CA VAL A 186 22.37 5.55 13.08
C VAL A 186 21.48 4.32 12.90
N ARG A 187 20.26 4.35 13.40
CA ARG A 187 19.33 3.18 13.37
C ARG A 187 18.66 3.00 12.02
N LEU A 188 18.28 4.09 11.37
CA LEU A 188 17.71 4.06 10.00
C LEU A 188 18.71 3.50 8.99
N LYS A 189 20.01 3.72 9.21
CA LYS A 189 21.06 3.24 8.31
C LYS A 189 21.19 1.72 8.34
N ILE A 190 21.18 1.10 9.52
CA ILE A 190 21.28 -0.37 9.67
C ILE A 190 20.04 -1.07 9.08
N GLN A 191 18.85 -0.50 9.28
CA GLN A 191 17.61 -1.03 8.71
C GLN A 191 17.58 -0.94 7.18
N LYS A 192 18.03 0.20 6.62
CA LYS A 192 18.11 0.38 5.16
C LYS A 192 19.09 -0.61 4.50
N GLU A 193 20.23 -0.84 5.11
CA GLU A 193 21.24 -1.76 4.58
C GLU A 193 20.71 -3.19 4.50
N ARG A 194 19.94 -3.67 5.48
CA ARG A 194 19.36 -5.02 5.49
C ARG A 194 18.26 -5.21 4.44
N ILE A 195 17.36 -4.25 4.30
CA ILE A 195 16.29 -4.30 3.31
C ILE A 195 16.88 -4.23 1.89
N ALA A 196 17.93 -3.45 1.69
CA ALA A 196 18.61 -3.34 0.39
C ALA A 196 19.39 -4.62 -0.03
N GLU A 197 19.62 -5.57 0.89
CA GLU A 197 20.23 -6.87 0.59
C GLU A 197 19.22 -7.93 0.10
N ILE A 198 17.91 -7.69 0.27
CA ILE A 198 16.83 -8.56 -0.18
C ILE A 198 16.69 -8.45 -1.71
N HIS A 199 16.44 -9.58 -2.38
CA HIS A 199 16.24 -9.57 -3.82
C HIS A 199 14.98 -8.79 -4.20
N PRO A 200 14.94 -8.03 -5.31
CA PRO A 200 13.78 -7.25 -5.71
C PRO A 200 12.45 -8.03 -5.80
N THR A 201 12.49 -9.26 -6.27
CA THR A 201 11.31 -10.15 -6.34
C THR A 201 10.76 -10.45 -4.94
N ASP A 202 11.64 -10.80 -3.98
CA ASP A 202 11.21 -11.08 -2.60
C ASP A 202 10.72 -9.79 -1.91
N LEU A 203 11.31 -8.62 -2.24
CA LEU A 203 10.80 -7.32 -1.79
C LEU A 203 9.42 -7.01 -2.37
N ALA A 204 9.15 -7.41 -3.62
CA ALA A 204 7.84 -7.25 -4.23
C ALA A 204 6.78 -8.05 -3.45
N ASP A 205 7.04 -9.33 -3.16
CA ASP A 205 6.16 -10.19 -2.36
C ASP A 205 5.89 -9.57 -0.98
N ILE A 206 6.94 -9.11 -0.29
CA ILE A 206 6.81 -8.41 1.00
C ILE A 206 5.92 -7.16 0.86
N LEU A 207 6.14 -6.34 -0.17
CA LEU A 207 5.35 -5.12 -0.38
C LEU A 207 3.88 -5.43 -0.65
N GLU A 208 3.57 -6.55 -1.32
CA GLU A 208 2.21 -6.99 -1.62
C GLU A 208 1.43 -7.38 -0.37
N GLU A 209 2.10 -7.96 0.61
CA GLU A 209 1.51 -8.34 1.90
C GLU A 209 1.30 -7.17 2.86
N LEU A 210 2.06 -6.09 2.73
CA LEU A 210 1.98 -4.95 3.62
C LEU A 210 0.71 -4.11 3.43
N SER A 211 0.25 -3.46 4.50
CA SER A 211 -0.78 -2.43 4.41
C SER A 211 -0.29 -1.20 3.63
N GLY A 212 -1.19 -0.37 3.11
CA GLY A 212 -0.82 0.76 2.26
C GLY A 212 0.21 1.71 2.87
N THR A 213 0.08 2.04 4.17
CA THR A 213 1.03 2.91 4.90
C THR A 213 2.37 2.25 5.14
N GLU A 214 2.38 0.98 5.52
CA GLU A 214 3.61 0.22 5.74
C GLU A 214 4.37 0.03 4.44
N ARG A 215 3.66 -0.30 3.36
CA ARG A 215 4.20 -0.46 2.01
C ARG A 215 4.96 0.77 1.55
N ILE A 216 4.32 1.95 1.64
CA ILE A 216 4.94 3.22 1.25
C ILE A 216 6.18 3.49 2.11
N ALA A 217 6.08 3.27 3.42
CA ALA A 217 7.18 3.50 4.34
C ALA A 217 8.40 2.60 4.04
N VAL A 218 8.19 1.32 3.72
CA VAL A 218 9.26 0.40 3.30
C VAL A 218 9.83 0.83 1.95
N PHE A 219 8.97 1.08 0.96
CA PHE A 219 9.39 1.47 -0.39
C PHE A 219 10.22 2.76 -0.39
N ASP A 220 9.88 3.76 0.43
CA ASP A 220 10.63 5.01 0.58
C ASP A 220 12.02 4.82 1.19
N THR A 221 12.29 3.69 1.87
CA THR A 221 13.62 3.39 2.42
C THR A 221 14.59 2.83 1.39
N LEU A 222 14.09 2.27 0.28
CA LEU A 222 14.89 1.66 -0.79
C LEU A 222 15.71 2.72 -1.52
N ASP A 223 16.90 2.36 -1.98
CA ASP A 223 17.62 3.18 -2.96
C ASP A 223 16.89 3.18 -4.31
N THR A 224 17.23 4.13 -5.19
CA THR A 224 16.50 4.34 -6.44
C THR A 224 16.51 3.11 -7.34
N LYS A 225 17.64 2.39 -7.42
CA LYS A 225 17.78 1.21 -8.27
C LYS A 225 16.96 0.05 -7.72
N THR A 226 17.13 -0.29 -6.45
CA THR A 226 16.36 -1.35 -5.79
C THR A 226 14.85 -1.06 -5.86
N ALA A 227 14.45 0.21 -5.67
CA ALA A 227 13.05 0.62 -5.81
C ALA A 227 12.52 0.43 -7.25
N ALA A 228 13.34 0.72 -8.27
CA ALA A 228 12.96 0.51 -9.67
C ALA A 228 12.78 -0.98 -9.99
N ASP A 229 13.77 -1.78 -9.62
CA ASP A 229 13.75 -3.23 -9.85
C ASP A 229 12.57 -3.89 -9.07
N THR A 230 12.29 -3.45 -7.83
CA THR A 230 11.17 -3.96 -7.02
C THR A 230 9.82 -3.51 -7.59
N LEU A 231 9.68 -2.25 -8.04
CA LEU A 231 8.44 -1.74 -8.63
C LEU A 231 8.05 -2.52 -9.89
N GLU A 232 9.03 -2.95 -10.68
CA GLU A 232 8.80 -3.79 -11.87
C GLU A 232 8.19 -5.15 -11.51
N GLU A 233 8.67 -5.77 -10.43
CA GLU A 233 8.26 -7.10 -10.00
C GLU A 233 6.90 -7.12 -9.25
N THR A 234 6.44 -5.96 -8.74
CA THR A 234 5.17 -5.92 -8.00
C THR A 234 3.94 -6.03 -8.90
N GLU A 235 2.84 -6.58 -8.34
CA GLU A 235 1.54 -6.66 -9.03
C GLU A 235 1.03 -5.26 -9.47
N PRO A 236 0.29 -5.17 -10.60
CA PRO A 236 -0.25 -3.91 -11.13
C PRO A 236 -1.05 -3.09 -10.11
N ARG A 237 -1.74 -3.74 -9.18
CA ARG A 237 -2.48 -3.09 -8.10
C ARG A 237 -1.54 -2.34 -7.15
N VAL A 238 -0.42 -2.97 -6.81
CA VAL A 238 0.57 -2.40 -5.88
C VAL A 238 1.36 -1.29 -6.56
N GLN A 239 1.74 -1.49 -7.83
CA GLN A 239 2.36 -0.45 -8.66
C GLN A 239 1.55 0.84 -8.66
N ARG A 240 0.23 0.75 -8.97
CA ARG A 240 -0.67 1.91 -8.93
C ARG A 240 -0.70 2.60 -7.56
N GLN A 241 -0.78 1.81 -6.47
CA GLN A 241 -0.81 2.38 -5.13
C GLN A 241 0.48 3.09 -4.76
N LEU A 242 1.64 2.55 -5.12
CA LEU A 242 2.94 3.17 -4.89
C LEU A 242 3.06 4.48 -5.67
N VAL A 243 2.74 4.45 -6.97
CA VAL A 243 2.79 5.65 -7.82
C VAL A 243 1.87 6.75 -7.32
N ALA A 244 0.64 6.41 -6.89
CA ALA A 244 -0.33 7.39 -6.41
C ALA A 244 0.03 8.03 -5.05
N ASN A 245 0.78 7.34 -4.20
CA ASN A 245 1.01 7.77 -2.81
C ASN A 245 2.45 8.18 -2.49
N VAL A 246 3.44 7.77 -3.29
CA VAL A 246 4.83 8.22 -3.16
C VAL A 246 4.97 9.60 -3.82
N ARG A 247 5.87 10.43 -3.31
CA ARG A 247 6.11 11.78 -3.85
C ARG A 247 6.50 11.73 -5.33
N ARG A 248 5.91 12.60 -6.14
CA ARG A 248 6.09 12.61 -7.61
C ARG A 248 7.55 12.72 -8.04
N GLU A 249 8.33 13.53 -7.37
CA GLU A 249 9.76 13.68 -7.64
C GLU A 249 10.51 12.35 -7.44
N ARG A 250 10.17 11.62 -6.39
CA ARG A 250 10.76 10.32 -6.07
C ARG A 250 10.37 9.26 -7.08
N ILE A 251 9.08 9.19 -7.45
CA ILE A 251 8.61 8.28 -8.50
C ILE A 251 9.30 8.59 -9.84
N ALA A 252 9.43 9.85 -10.20
CA ALA A 252 10.11 10.24 -11.43
C ALA A 252 11.60 9.83 -11.46
N GLU A 253 12.32 9.95 -10.33
CA GLU A 253 13.70 9.44 -10.21
C GLU A 253 13.76 7.92 -10.45
N ILE A 254 12.80 7.17 -9.88
CA ILE A 254 12.69 5.73 -10.04
C ILE A 254 12.40 5.38 -11.49
N LEU A 255 11.38 5.99 -12.10
CA LEU A 255 10.98 5.74 -13.49
C LEU A 255 12.08 6.08 -14.49
N ASN A 256 12.87 7.13 -14.24
CA ASN A 256 14.03 7.47 -15.08
C ASN A 256 15.18 6.45 -14.98
N THR A 257 15.16 5.58 -13.97
CA THR A 257 16.14 4.48 -13.80
C THR A 257 15.67 3.20 -14.49
N MET A 258 14.37 3.03 -14.69
CA MET A 258 13.75 1.88 -15.37
C MET A 258 14.00 1.90 -16.88
N ALA A 259 13.88 0.73 -17.52
CA ALA A 259 13.88 0.67 -18.97
C ALA A 259 12.62 1.32 -19.55
N PRO A 260 12.69 2.03 -20.69
CA PRO A 260 11.53 2.71 -21.28
C PRO A 260 10.31 1.81 -21.53
N ALA A 261 10.52 0.53 -21.83
CA ALA A 261 9.43 -0.44 -22.01
C ALA A 261 8.67 -0.67 -20.69
N GLN A 262 9.38 -0.85 -19.59
CA GLN A 262 8.80 -1.02 -18.27
C GLN A 262 8.02 0.22 -17.82
N VAL A 263 8.55 1.41 -18.11
CA VAL A 263 7.85 2.67 -17.86
C VAL A 263 6.57 2.76 -18.69
N ALA A 264 6.61 2.35 -19.96
CA ALA A 264 5.43 2.33 -20.82
C ALA A 264 4.34 1.38 -20.29
N ASP A 265 4.73 0.16 -19.86
CA ASP A 265 3.81 -0.82 -19.27
C ASP A 265 3.19 -0.28 -17.98
N LEU A 266 3.99 0.35 -17.12
CA LEU A 266 3.51 0.97 -15.89
C LEU A 266 2.53 2.13 -16.18
N LEU A 267 2.85 3.01 -17.14
CA LEU A 267 1.95 4.12 -17.49
C LEU A 267 0.62 3.65 -18.08
N GLN A 268 0.59 2.49 -18.76
CA GLN A 268 -0.66 1.90 -19.28
C GLN A 268 -1.62 1.41 -18.20
N ILE A 269 -1.11 1.00 -17.04
CA ILE A 269 -1.96 0.55 -15.93
C ILE A 269 -2.45 1.69 -15.03
N LEU A 270 -1.87 2.89 -15.15
CA LEU A 270 -2.30 4.08 -14.41
C LEU A 270 -3.53 4.74 -15.05
N PRO A 271 -4.36 5.46 -14.24
CA PRO A 271 -5.31 6.41 -14.79
C PRO A 271 -4.61 7.42 -15.70
N TRP A 272 -5.24 7.76 -16.83
CA TRP A 272 -4.64 8.67 -17.81
C TRP A 272 -4.12 9.98 -17.21
N SER A 273 -4.91 10.61 -16.32
CA SER A 273 -4.52 11.87 -15.66
C SER A 273 -3.27 11.74 -14.77
N GLU A 274 -3.06 10.56 -14.16
CA GLU A 274 -1.87 10.28 -13.37
C GLU A 274 -0.65 10.05 -14.26
N ALA A 275 -0.82 9.25 -15.32
CA ALA A 275 0.23 8.98 -16.30
C ALA A 275 0.73 10.28 -16.97
N GLU A 276 -0.18 11.15 -17.44
CA GLU A 276 0.16 12.45 -17.99
C GLU A 276 0.79 13.39 -16.95
N GLY A 277 0.31 13.34 -15.71
CA GLY A 277 0.88 14.11 -14.60
C GLY A 277 2.32 13.75 -14.24
N LEU A 278 2.80 12.55 -14.62
CA LEU A 278 4.18 12.11 -14.39
C LEU A 278 5.13 12.52 -15.51
N LYS A 279 4.68 12.59 -16.76
CA LYS A 279 5.52 12.90 -17.93
C LYS A 279 6.39 14.15 -17.79
N PRO A 280 5.92 15.28 -17.20
CA PRO A 280 6.77 16.47 -17.02
C PRO A 280 7.99 16.26 -16.12
N TYR A 281 7.97 15.24 -15.28
CA TYR A 281 9.06 14.91 -14.35
C TYR A 281 10.03 13.86 -14.93
N LEU A 282 9.68 13.22 -16.04
CA LEU A 282 10.53 12.25 -16.73
C LEU A 282 11.56 12.97 -17.61
N SER A 283 12.67 12.29 -17.89
CA SER A 283 13.67 12.82 -18.82
C SER A 283 13.09 12.90 -20.24
N PRO A 284 13.50 13.90 -21.06
CA PRO A 284 13.01 14.04 -22.43
C PRO A 284 13.25 12.77 -23.28
N ASP A 285 14.35 12.07 -23.07
CA ASP A 285 14.66 10.83 -23.77
C ASP A 285 13.72 9.70 -23.35
N THR A 286 13.42 9.56 -22.07
CA THR A 286 12.45 8.60 -21.55
C THR A 286 11.05 8.86 -22.12
N VAL A 287 10.60 10.12 -22.10
CA VAL A 287 9.28 10.51 -22.64
C VAL A 287 9.18 10.18 -24.13
N LEU A 288 10.23 10.48 -24.90
CA LEU A 288 10.23 10.20 -26.34
C LEU A 288 10.11 8.70 -26.61
N ARG A 289 10.92 7.88 -25.97
CA ARG A 289 10.90 6.41 -26.16
C ARG A 289 9.64 5.76 -25.65
N VAL A 290 9.12 6.23 -24.51
CA VAL A 290 7.84 5.75 -23.96
C VAL A 290 6.70 6.07 -24.91
N ASN A 291 6.62 7.29 -25.45
CA ASN A 291 5.60 7.65 -26.41
C ASN A 291 5.72 6.84 -27.72
N GLU A 292 6.93 6.55 -28.22
CA GLU A 292 7.13 5.65 -29.36
C GLU A 292 6.58 4.24 -29.08
N LEU A 293 6.83 3.69 -27.90
CA LEU A 293 6.35 2.37 -27.49
C LEU A 293 4.82 2.35 -27.32
N LEU A 294 4.26 3.37 -26.67
CA LEU A 294 2.81 3.51 -26.49
C LEU A 294 2.10 3.64 -27.84
N SER A 295 2.66 4.41 -28.78
CA SER A 295 2.07 4.58 -30.11
C SER A 295 2.04 3.28 -30.94
N GLN A 296 2.97 2.36 -30.70
CA GLN A 296 2.95 1.03 -31.34
C GLN A 296 1.83 0.13 -30.82
N HIS A 297 1.29 0.42 -29.63
CA HIS A 297 0.20 -0.32 -29.00
C HIS A 297 -1.12 0.46 -29.04
N GLU A 298 -1.16 1.63 -29.69
CA GLU A 298 -2.38 2.41 -29.81
C GLU A 298 -3.48 1.60 -30.51
N ILE A 299 -4.52 1.30 -29.73
CA ILE A 299 -5.77 0.78 -30.28
C ILE A 299 -6.35 1.90 -31.14
N ASN A 300 -6.41 1.66 -32.43
CA ASN A 300 -7.04 2.59 -33.35
C ASN A 300 -8.51 2.79 -32.94
N LEU A 301 -8.93 4.04 -32.75
CA LEU A 301 -10.32 4.39 -32.41
C LEU A 301 -11.35 3.71 -33.35
N GLN A 302 -10.98 3.48 -34.58
CA GLN A 302 -11.85 2.75 -35.53
C GLN A 302 -12.15 1.31 -35.07
N SER A 303 -11.21 0.65 -34.35
CA SER A 303 -11.44 -0.71 -33.83
C SER A 303 -12.45 -0.75 -32.68
N LEU A 304 -12.64 0.37 -32.00
CA LEU A 304 -13.64 0.56 -30.93
C LEU A 304 -15.00 1.06 -31.48
N ALA A 305 -15.04 1.48 -32.73
CA ALA A 305 -16.23 2.05 -33.31
C ALA A 305 -17.28 1.00 -33.64
N THR A 306 -18.53 1.23 -33.27
CA THR A 306 -19.67 0.44 -33.72
C THR A 306 -20.32 1.04 -34.94
N MET A 307 -20.79 0.17 -35.86
CA MET A 307 -21.63 0.54 -36.98
C MET A 307 -23.13 0.43 -36.66
N LYS A 308 -23.46 0.06 -35.43
CA LYS A 308 -24.85 -0.17 -35.01
C LYS A 308 -25.43 1.11 -34.37
N TYR A 309 -25.62 2.12 -35.15
CA TYR A 309 -26.24 3.40 -34.78
C TYR A 309 -27.35 3.75 -35.78
N LEU A 310 -28.26 4.64 -35.40
CA LEU A 310 -29.32 5.12 -36.31
C LEU A 310 -28.84 6.39 -37.02
N ALA A 311 -28.84 6.36 -38.34
CA ALA A 311 -28.62 7.53 -39.18
C ALA A 311 -29.78 7.68 -40.20
N LEU A 312 -30.26 8.92 -40.36
CA LEU A 312 -31.36 9.24 -41.30
C LEU A 312 -31.03 10.56 -42.00
N PRO A 313 -31.63 10.78 -43.22
CA PRO A 313 -31.45 12.03 -43.91
C PRO A 313 -32.16 13.18 -43.19
N GLU A 314 -31.66 14.41 -43.40
CA GLU A 314 -32.24 15.64 -42.79
C GLU A 314 -33.70 15.88 -43.23
N THR A 315 -34.12 15.32 -44.38
CA THR A 315 -35.48 15.42 -44.89
C THR A 315 -36.46 14.43 -44.25
N ALA A 316 -35.98 13.46 -43.49
CA ALA A 316 -36.84 12.50 -42.79
C ALA A 316 -37.68 13.20 -41.72
N SER A 317 -38.93 12.78 -41.55
CA SER A 317 -39.80 13.30 -40.49
C SER A 317 -39.48 12.70 -39.14
N VAL A 318 -39.83 13.42 -38.07
CA VAL A 318 -39.76 12.93 -36.70
C VAL A 318 -40.54 11.63 -36.54
N ASN A 319 -41.72 11.52 -37.18
CA ASN A 319 -42.52 10.31 -37.13
C ASN A 319 -41.82 9.11 -37.77
N ASP A 320 -41.15 9.29 -38.92
CA ASP A 320 -40.37 8.23 -39.55
C ASP A 320 -39.18 7.79 -38.68
N ALA A 321 -38.52 8.75 -38.04
CA ALA A 321 -37.41 8.46 -37.15
C ALA A 321 -37.85 7.64 -35.93
N ILE A 322 -38.99 8.02 -35.32
CA ILE A 322 -39.55 7.28 -34.18
C ILE A 322 -40.00 5.89 -34.61
N ALA A 323 -40.65 5.75 -35.78
CA ALA A 323 -41.07 4.45 -36.31
C ALA A 323 -39.86 3.53 -36.52
N ARG A 324 -38.79 4.04 -37.14
CA ARG A 324 -37.56 3.29 -37.39
C ARG A 324 -36.81 2.93 -36.11
N PHE A 325 -36.82 3.83 -35.14
CA PHE A 325 -36.25 3.57 -33.83
C PHE A 325 -37.00 2.45 -33.10
N ARG A 326 -38.34 2.47 -33.08
CA ARG A 326 -39.17 1.41 -32.47
C ARG A 326 -38.98 0.05 -33.14
N GLU A 327 -38.83 0.02 -34.46
CA GLU A 327 -38.62 -1.23 -35.19
C GLU A 327 -37.25 -1.86 -34.93
N LYS A 328 -36.20 -1.05 -34.80
CA LYS A 328 -34.79 -1.51 -34.86
C LYS A 328 -33.95 -1.18 -33.65
N SER A 329 -34.49 -0.52 -32.61
CA SER A 329 -33.68 -0.08 -31.43
C SER A 329 -32.89 -1.20 -30.78
N HIS A 330 -33.42 -2.44 -30.75
CA HIS A 330 -32.75 -3.62 -30.21
C HIS A 330 -31.48 -4.03 -30.99
N ARG A 331 -31.26 -3.48 -32.17
CA ARG A 331 -30.10 -3.75 -33.03
C ARG A 331 -29.02 -2.67 -32.92
N TYR A 332 -29.32 -1.55 -32.26
CA TYR A 332 -28.40 -0.44 -32.14
C TYR A 332 -27.66 -0.50 -30.81
N ASP A 333 -26.35 -0.27 -30.86
CA ASP A 333 -25.49 -0.13 -29.70
C ASP A 333 -25.55 1.30 -29.15
N VAL A 334 -25.90 2.27 -30.01
CA VAL A 334 -26.07 3.69 -29.69
C VAL A 334 -27.53 4.04 -29.82
N VAL A 335 -28.21 4.28 -28.72
CA VAL A 335 -29.65 4.53 -28.64
C VAL A 335 -30.02 5.94 -28.20
N MET A 336 -29.07 6.70 -27.65
CA MET A 336 -29.30 8.05 -27.14
C MET A 336 -29.27 9.12 -28.22
N TYR A 337 -28.57 8.86 -29.34
CA TYR A 337 -28.36 9.78 -30.43
C TYR A 337 -28.78 9.20 -31.76
N LEU A 338 -29.45 10.03 -32.56
CA LEU A 338 -29.71 9.81 -33.97
C LEU A 338 -28.83 10.75 -34.79
N TYR A 339 -28.07 10.21 -35.73
CA TYR A 339 -27.18 11.01 -36.59
C TYR A 339 -27.91 11.44 -37.83
N VAL A 340 -27.83 12.72 -38.19
CA VAL A 340 -28.49 13.27 -39.36
C VAL A 340 -27.43 13.40 -40.44
N ILE A 341 -27.72 12.78 -41.59
CA ILE A 341 -26.81 12.73 -42.74
C ILE A 341 -27.46 13.32 -44.00
N THR A 342 -26.62 13.76 -44.91
CA THR A 342 -27.06 14.10 -46.26
C THR A 342 -27.33 12.83 -47.10
N GLU A 343 -27.88 12.96 -48.29
CA GLU A 343 -28.02 11.83 -49.25
C GLU A 343 -26.65 11.23 -49.63
N SER A 344 -25.59 12.02 -49.57
CA SER A 344 -24.21 11.59 -49.81
C SER A 344 -23.55 10.90 -48.62
N GLY A 345 -24.22 10.79 -47.45
CA GLY A 345 -23.68 10.17 -46.24
C GLY A 345 -22.84 11.11 -45.34
N THR A 346 -22.81 12.42 -45.64
CA THR A 346 -22.11 13.42 -44.86
C THR A 346 -22.87 13.75 -43.57
N LEU A 347 -22.25 13.71 -42.43
CA LEU A 347 -22.84 14.06 -41.14
C LEU A 347 -23.10 15.56 -41.06
N VAL A 348 -24.36 15.96 -40.85
CA VAL A 348 -24.79 17.38 -40.78
C VAL A 348 -25.41 17.78 -39.44
N GLY A 349 -25.78 16.78 -38.62
CA GLY A 349 -26.40 17.04 -37.33
C GLY A 349 -26.53 15.81 -36.45
N VAL A 350 -26.95 16.03 -35.23
CA VAL A 350 -27.32 14.99 -34.25
C VAL A 350 -28.62 15.38 -33.59
N VAL A 351 -29.48 14.41 -33.29
CA VAL A 351 -30.72 14.60 -32.52
C VAL A 351 -30.63 13.70 -31.28
N ASP A 352 -30.73 14.27 -30.11
CA ASP A 352 -30.88 13.52 -28.87
C ASP A 352 -32.26 12.88 -28.82
N ILE A 353 -32.39 11.69 -28.27
CA ILE A 353 -33.66 10.97 -28.15
C ILE A 353 -34.74 11.79 -27.42
N ARG A 354 -34.36 12.65 -26.48
CA ARG A 354 -35.28 13.53 -25.74
C ARG A 354 -35.87 14.60 -26.67
N GLU A 355 -35.08 15.20 -27.54
CA GLU A 355 -35.49 16.19 -28.52
C GLU A 355 -36.43 15.54 -29.57
N LEU A 356 -36.07 14.32 -30.02
CA LEU A 356 -36.90 13.54 -30.91
C LEU A 356 -38.30 13.26 -30.34
N ILE A 357 -38.41 12.95 -29.02
CA ILE A 357 -39.69 12.69 -28.37
C ILE A 357 -40.52 13.94 -28.16
N GLN A 358 -39.87 15.10 -27.98
CA GLN A 358 -40.54 16.38 -27.72
C GLN A 358 -41.00 17.10 -29.02
N ALA A 359 -40.39 16.74 -30.15
CA ALA A 359 -40.68 17.39 -31.42
C ALA A 359 -42.06 17.00 -32.03
N GLU A 360 -42.61 17.86 -32.84
CA GLU A 360 -43.85 17.60 -33.56
C GLU A 360 -43.66 16.52 -34.63
N PRO A 361 -44.59 15.56 -34.80
CA PRO A 361 -44.43 14.42 -35.71
C PRO A 361 -44.10 14.76 -37.16
N ASN A 362 -44.55 15.90 -37.64
CA ASN A 362 -44.38 16.33 -39.05
C ASN A 362 -43.15 17.21 -39.27
N GLN A 363 -42.41 17.59 -38.23
CA GLN A 363 -41.16 18.30 -38.37
C GLN A 363 -40.11 17.40 -39.02
N THR A 364 -39.18 18.00 -39.76
CA THR A 364 -38.04 17.30 -40.32
C THR A 364 -36.89 17.22 -39.32
N LEU A 365 -36.03 16.21 -39.47
CA LEU A 365 -34.83 16.10 -38.63
C LEU A 365 -33.91 17.31 -38.81
N GLY A 366 -33.87 17.90 -40.00
CA GLY A 366 -33.12 19.12 -40.31
C GLY A 366 -33.56 20.35 -39.52
N GLU A 367 -34.84 20.40 -39.10
CA GLU A 367 -35.39 21.48 -38.27
C GLU A 367 -35.06 21.35 -36.78
N ILE A 368 -34.88 20.13 -36.28
CA ILE A 368 -34.68 19.87 -34.84
C ILE A 368 -33.24 19.47 -34.48
N MET A 369 -32.38 19.18 -35.46
CA MET A 369 -31.02 18.72 -35.22
C MET A 369 -30.11 19.78 -34.65
N ILE A 370 -29.20 19.37 -33.82
CA ILE A 370 -28.05 20.17 -33.35
C ILE A 370 -26.95 20.11 -34.41
N ARG A 371 -26.57 21.28 -34.92
CA ARG A 371 -25.58 21.43 -36.01
C ARG A 371 -24.15 21.60 -35.51
N GLN A 372 -23.97 22.04 -34.24
CA GLN A 372 -22.66 22.11 -33.59
C GLN A 372 -22.26 20.70 -33.12
N LEU A 373 -21.44 20.06 -33.91
CA LEU A 373 -21.05 18.67 -33.69
C LEU A 373 -19.65 18.59 -33.05
N VAL A 374 -19.54 17.78 -32.02
CA VAL A 374 -18.26 17.26 -31.54
C VAL A 374 -18.06 15.90 -32.21
N THR A 375 -16.94 15.73 -32.89
CA THR A 375 -16.64 14.54 -33.68
C THR A 375 -15.19 14.14 -33.45
N LEU A 376 -14.93 12.84 -33.60
CA LEU A 376 -13.58 12.29 -33.55
C LEU A 376 -13.06 12.09 -34.97
N SER A 377 -11.75 12.24 -35.16
CA SER A 377 -11.03 11.83 -36.37
C SER A 377 -10.55 10.38 -36.25
N PRO A 378 -10.41 9.67 -37.39
CA PRO A 378 -9.75 8.36 -37.38
C PRO A 378 -8.32 8.37 -36.86
N GLU A 379 -7.64 9.53 -36.94
CA GLU A 379 -6.27 9.75 -36.53
C GLU A 379 -6.15 10.25 -35.10
N ASP A 380 -7.27 10.54 -34.40
CA ASP A 380 -7.25 10.97 -33.02
C ASP A 380 -6.77 9.84 -32.11
N SER A 381 -5.99 10.19 -31.09
CA SER A 381 -5.55 9.26 -30.08
C SER A 381 -6.68 8.89 -29.12
N LEU A 382 -6.53 7.74 -28.47
CA LEU A 382 -7.46 7.32 -27.43
C LEU A 382 -7.58 8.37 -26.31
N ALA A 383 -6.45 9.00 -25.94
CA ALA A 383 -6.39 10.05 -24.94
C ALA A 383 -7.22 11.28 -25.34
N SER A 384 -7.07 11.75 -26.60
CA SER A 384 -7.85 12.87 -27.13
C SER A 384 -9.35 12.55 -27.13
N ALA A 385 -9.72 11.31 -27.47
CA ALA A 385 -11.12 10.89 -27.41
C ALA A 385 -11.68 10.92 -25.97
N VAL A 386 -10.89 10.47 -24.97
CA VAL A 386 -11.30 10.52 -23.57
C VAL A 386 -11.52 11.96 -23.11
N GLU A 387 -10.63 12.89 -23.49
CA GLU A 387 -10.79 14.33 -23.16
C GLU A 387 -12.12 14.88 -23.69
N GLU A 388 -12.45 14.59 -24.95
CA GLU A 388 -13.71 15.05 -25.56
C GLU A 388 -14.94 14.49 -24.83
N PHE A 389 -14.88 13.20 -24.40
CA PHE A 389 -15.96 12.60 -23.64
C PHE A 389 -16.10 13.21 -22.24
N GLU A 390 -15.00 13.45 -21.54
CA GLU A 390 -15.02 14.06 -20.20
C GLU A 390 -15.45 15.53 -20.24
N GLN A 391 -14.97 16.29 -21.23
CA GLN A 391 -15.28 17.71 -21.36
C GLN A 391 -16.77 17.96 -21.59
N TYR A 392 -17.40 17.13 -22.45
CA TYR A 392 -18.79 17.37 -22.89
C TYR A 392 -19.80 16.42 -22.25
N GLY A 393 -19.36 15.37 -21.54
CA GLY A 393 -20.26 14.40 -20.90
C GLY A 393 -21.10 13.56 -21.87
N PHE A 394 -20.65 13.37 -23.10
CA PHE A 394 -21.34 12.58 -24.10
C PHE A 394 -21.24 11.07 -23.80
N VAL A 395 -22.25 10.29 -24.22
CA VAL A 395 -22.24 8.82 -24.10
C VAL A 395 -21.75 8.12 -25.36
N ALA A 396 -21.72 8.84 -26.49
CA ALA A 396 -21.21 8.35 -27.77
C ALA A 396 -20.80 9.53 -28.69
N LEU A 397 -19.68 9.38 -29.39
CA LEU A 397 -19.18 10.35 -30.36
C LEU A 397 -18.96 9.69 -31.73
N PRO A 398 -19.32 10.36 -32.82
CA PRO A 398 -19.12 9.86 -34.18
C PRO A 398 -17.68 10.08 -34.63
N ILE A 399 -17.09 9.07 -35.30
CA ILE A 399 -15.84 9.22 -36.04
C ILE A 399 -16.17 9.62 -37.46
N VAL A 400 -15.57 10.70 -37.92
CA VAL A 400 -15.78 11.24 -39.26
C VAL A 400 -14.47 11.40 -40.02
N LYS A 401 -14.50 11.18 -41.31
CA LYS A 401 -13.41 11.52 -42.24
C LYS A 401 -13.35 13.04 -42.48
N MET A 402 -12.31 13.50 -43.19
CA MET A 402 -12.15 14.91 -43.57
C MET A 402 -13.34 15.45 -44.37
N ASP A 403 -14.03 14.61 -45.17
CA ASP A 403 -15.24 14.94 -45.90
C ASP A 403 -16.53 14.90 -45.06
N ARG A 404 -16.36 14.74 -43.73
CA ARG A 404 -17.42 14.53 -42.74
C ARG A 404 -18.28 13.28 -42.94
N THR A 405 -17.83 12.32 -43.73
CA THR A 405 -18.51 11.01 -43.81
C THR A 405 -18.32 10.27 -42.47
N ILE A 406 -19.43 9.82 -41.87
CA ILE A 406 -19.41 9.04 -40.64
C ILE A 406 -18.93 7.61 -40.95
N ILE A 407 -17.90 7.16 -40.22
CA ILE A 407 -17.31 5.83 -40.38
C ILE A 407 -17.58 4.90 -39.19
N GLY A 408 -18.14 5.41 -38.12
CA GLY A 408 -18.50 4.66 -36.95
C GLY A 408 -18.82 5.57 -35.79
N VAL A 409 -19.19 4.97 -34.67
CA VAL A 409 -19.48 5.69 -33.41
C VAL A 409 -18.78 5.00 -32.28
N VAL A 410 -18.03 5.74 -31.48
CA VAL A 410 -17.37 5.25 -30.24
C VAL A 410 -18.28 5.55 -29.07
N ARG A 411 -18.47 4.59 -28.18
CA ARG A 411 -19.21 4.77 -26.93
C ARG A 411 -18.24 5.01 -25.79
N HIS A 412 -18.59 5.93 -24.90
CA HIS A 412 -17.80 6.24 -23.71
C HIS A 412 -17.37 4.98 -22.94
N LYS A 413 -18.30 4.03 -22.74
CA LYS A 413 -18.02 2.77 -22.02
C LYS A 413 -16.97 1.88 -22.71
N ASP A 414 -16.81 1.96 -24.04
CA ASP A 414 -15.86 1.10 -24.77
C ASP A 414 -14.42 1.60 -24.61
N LEU A 415 -14.23 2.89 -24.30
CA LEU A 415 -12.92 3.46 -23.95
C LEU A 415 -12.40 2.94 -22.61
N PHE A 416 -13.28 2.76 -21.61
CA PHE A 416 -12.90 2.27 -20.28
C PHE A 416 -12.53 0.78 -20.28
N VAL A 417 -13.14 -0.04 -21.13
CA VAL A 417 -12.81 -1.47 -21.24
C VAL A 417 -11.36 -1.67 -21.67
N VAL A 418 -10.83 -0.76 -22.48
CA VAL A 418 -9.44 -0.80 -22.95
C VAL A 418 -8.46 -0.30 -21.90
N HIS A 419 -8.91 0.57 -20.99
CA HIS A 419 -8.09 1.08 -19.88
C HIS A 419 -8.13 0.23 -18.61
N GLY A 420 -8.78 -0.95 -18.64
CA GLY A 420 -8.83 -1.83 -17.45
C GLY A 420 -9.62 -1.25 -16.27
N GLN A 421 -10.40 -0.19 -16.48
CA GLN A 421 -11.32 0.35 -15.47
C GLN A 421 -12.71 -0.21 -15.75
N THR A 422 -13.14 -1.18 -14.95
CA THR A 422 -14.55 -1.54 -14.84
C THR A 422 -15.26 -0.42 -14.07
N PRO A 423 -16.47 0.01 -14.48
CA PRO A 423 -17.23 1.08 -13.83
C PRO A 423 -17.60 0.76 -12.39
#